data_7f11b69753b6e3200cbc6c59e1a138ad
#
_entry.id   7f11b69753b6e3200cbc6c59e1a138ad
#
_cell.length_a   1.000
_cell.length_b   1.000
_cell.length_c   1.000
_cell.angle_alpha   90.00
_cell.angle_beta   90.00
_cell.angle_gamma   90.00
#
_symmetry.space_group_name_H-M   'P 1'
#
loop_
_entity.id
_entity.type
_entity.pdbx_description
1 polymer ?
#
loop_
_entity_poly.entity_id
_entity_poly.type
_entity_poly.pdbx_seq_one_letter_code
_entity_poly.pdbx_strand_id
1 'polypeptide(L)'
;MVMDIKDIMNTIPHRSPFLLVDRIEEMEEGKRIVGKKCVTYNEPFFAGHFPQEPVMPGVLIIEALAQTGAVCALSADEYKGKIAFLGGVNKAKFRGKVVPGDVLTLEVEMIKVKGPVGVRSEEHTS
;
A
#
# COMPACT_ATOMS: atom_id res chain seq x y z
N MET A 1 -15.98 3.93 -2.93
CA MET A 1 -15.10 3.56 -1.81
C MET A 1 -15.58 2.27 -1.20
N VAL A 2 -14.70 1.27 -1.19
CA VAL A 2 -15.02 -0.07 -0.67
C VAL A 2 -14.68 -0.16 0.82
N MET A 3 -13.60 0.49 1.24
CA MET A 3 -13.20 0.54 2.64
C MET A 3 -12.80 1.94 3.01
N ASP A 4 -13.24 2.38 4.18
CA ASP A 4 -12.76 3.63 4.78
C ASP A 4 -11.58 3.33 5.71
N ILE A 5 -11.07 4.35 6.39
CA ILE A 5 -9.91 4.19 7.25
C ILE A 5 -10.17 3.23 8.42
N LYS A 6 -11.38 3.20 8.94
CA LYS A 6 -11.72 2.30 10.04
C LYS A 6 -11.68 0.85 9.58
N ASP A 7 -12.17 0.59 8.38
CA ASP A 7 -12.14 -0.76 7.81
C ASP A 7 -10.70 -1.21 7.61
N ILE A 8 -9.85 -0.31 7.12
CA ILE A 8 -8.43 -0.61 6.93
C ILE A 8 -7.78 -0.92 8.28
N MET A 9 -8.05 -0.10 9.29
CA MET A 9 -7.49 -0.31 10.63
C MET A 9 -7.96 -1.61 11.25
N ASN A 10 -9.13 -2.08 10.88
CA ASN A 10 -9.61 -3.39 11.35
C ASN A 10 -8.97 -4.56 10.61
N THR A 11 -8.26 -4.29 9.53
CA THR A 11 -7.68 -5.32 8.69
C THR A 11 -6.18 -5.44 8.87
N ILE A 12 -5.47 -4.33 9.00
CA ILE A 12 -4.02 -4.33 9.20
C ILE A 12 -3.66 -3.63 10.50
N PRO A 13 -2.53 -4.01 11.14
CA PRO A 13 -2.17 -3.47 12.46
C PRO A 13 -1.50 -2.11 12.43
N HIS A 14 -1.10 -1.65 11.28
CA HIS A 14 -0.38 -0.38 11.14
C HIS A 14 -1.20 0.79 11.68
N ARG A 15 -0.53 1.77 12.28
CA ARG A 15 -1.21 2.94 12.84
C ARG A 15 -0.41 4.19 12.51
N SER A 16 -1.05 5.34 12.65
CA SER A 16 -0.40 6.64 12.43
C SER A 16 0.87 6.75 13.28
N PRO A 17 1.95 7.30 12.75
CA PRO A 17 2.07 7.91 11.43
C PRO A 17 2.51 6.93 10.32
N PHE A 18 2.59 5.67 10.61
CA PHE A 18 3.10 4.67 9.67
C PHE A 18 2.02 4.03 8.80
N LEU A 19 0.76 4.28 9.08
CA LEU A 19 -0.34 3.80 8.23
C LEU A 19 -0.43 4.71 7.00
N LEU A 20 -0.18 4.16 5.83
CA LEU A 20 -0.01 4.93 4.60
C LEU A 20 -1.08 4.67 3.56
N VAL A 21 -2.26 4.22 3.98
CA VAL A 21 -3.39 3.98 3.08
C VAL A 21 -4.62 4.62 3.71
N ASP A 22 -5.30 5.48 2.96
CA ASP A 22 -6.43 6.23 3.50
C ASP A 22 -7.78 5.62 3.16
N ARG A 23 -7.89 4.98 2.00
CA ARG A 23 -9.12 4.31 1.61
C ARG A 23 -8.83 3.29 0.52
N ILE A 24 -9.75 2.36 0.35
CA ILE A 24 -9.69 1.37 -0.72
C ILE A 24 -10.83 1.68 -1.68
N GLU A 25 -10.51 1.81 -2.96
CA GLU A 25 -11.49 2.12 -3.99
C GLU A 25 -12.06 0.87 -4.64
N GLU A 26 -11.23 -0.12 -4.88
CA GLU A 26 -11.61 -1.37 -5.53
C GLU A 26 -10.85 -2.53 -4.91
N MET A 27 -11.47 -3.67 -4.83
CA MET A 27 -10.79 -4.87 -4.33
C MET A 27 -11.47 -6.14 -4.80
N GLU A 28 -10.66 -7.08 -5.27
CA GLU A 28 -11.03 -8.48 -5.37
C GLU A 28 -10.18 -9.20 -4.33
N GLU A 29 -10.82 -9.73 -3.32
CA GLU A 29 -10.11 -10.30 -2.16
C GLU A 29 -9.09 -11.33 -2.58
N GLY A 30 -7.85 -11.13 -2.13
CA GLY A 30 -6.75 -12.04 -2.44
C GLY A 30 -6.22 -11.93 -3.86
N LYS A 31 -6.76 -11.05 -4.68
CA LYS A 31 -6.35 -10.96 -6.10
C LYS A 31 -5.81 -9.60 -6.49
N ARG A 32 -6.59 -8.55 -6.31
CA ARG A 32 -6.15 -7.22 -6.69
C ARG A 32 -6.82 -6.16 -5.83
N ILE A 33 -6.17 -5.03 -5.75
CA ILE A 33 -6.68 -3.95 -4.92
C ILE A 33 -6.19 -2.62 -5.46
N VAL A 34 -7.03 -1.60 -5.33
CA VAL A 34 -6.67 -0.22 -5.63
C VAL A 34 -6.97 0.62 -4.40
N GLY A 35 -5.91 1.17 -3.82
CA GLY A 35 -6.03 2.04 -2.66
C GLY A 35 -5.62 3.46 -3.00
N LYS A 36 -5.87 4.34 -2.07
CA LYS A 36 -5.52 5.76 -2.19
C LYS A 36 -4.80 6.23 -0.93
N LYS A 37 -3.79 7.04 -1.12
CA LYS A 37 -3.16 7.78 -0.05
C LYS A 37 -3.21 9.25 -0.38
N CYS A 38 -3.74 10.03 0.54
CA CYS A 38 -3.74 11.49 0.43
C CYS A 38 -2.42 12.00 0.99
N VAL A 39 -1.65 12.67 0.18
CA VAL A 39 -0.33 13.16 0.59
C VAL A 39 -0.47 14.60 1.05
N THR A 40 -0.16 14.85 2.32
CA THR A 40 -0.31 16.19 2.89
C THR A 40 1.00 16.66 3.49
N TYR A 41 1.19 17.98 3.52
CA TYR A 41 2.44 18.55 3.98
C TYR A 41 2.71 18.32 5.48
N ASN A 42 1.68 18.06 6.26
CA ASN A 42 1.89 17.83 7.69
C ASN A 42 2.42 16.44 8.04
N GLU A 43 2.76 15.64 7.04
CA GLU A 43 3.36 14.35 7.31
C GLU A 43 4.82 14.51 7.74
N PRO A 44 5.24 13.80 8.78
CA PRO A 44 6.55 14.05 9.40
C PRO A 44 7.75 13.93 8.47
N PHE A 45 7.67 13.05 7.46
CA PHE A 45 8.84 12.82 6.60
C PHE A 45 9.20 14.03 5.73
N PHE A 46 8.27 14.95 5.50
CA PHE A 46 8.58 16.12 4.69
C PHE A 46 9.49 17.11 5.40
N ALA A 47 9.60 17.03 6.71
CA ALA A 47 10.51 17.89 7.45
C ALA A 47 11.97 17.65 7.04
N GLY A 48 12.28 16.42 6.66
CA GLY A 48 13.64 16.07 6.28
C GLY A 48 13.84 15.72 4.82
N HIS A 49 12.78 15.54 4.05
CA HIS A 49 12.90 15.00 2.70
C HIS A 49 12.06 15.78 1.69
N PHE A 50 12.29 17.01 1.41
CA PHE A 50 13.34 17.88 1.91
C PHE A 50 12.70 19.20 2.30
N PRO A 51 13.28 19.97 3.22
CA PRO A 51 12.64 21.22 3.70
C PRO A 51 12.28 22.20 2.60
N GLN A 52 13.12 22.32 1.59
CA GLN A 52 12.91 23.29 0.53
C GLN A 52 12.16 22.71 -0.67
N GLU A 53 12.09 21.40 -0.76
CA GLU A 53 11.40 20.73 -1.85
C GLU A 53 10.83 19.42 -1.32
N PRO A 54 9.64 19.46 -0.71
CA PRO A 54 9.08 18.27 -0.11
C PRO A 54 8.65 17.25 -1.15
N VAL A 55 9.20 16.04 -1.00
CA VAL A 55 8.94 14.92 -1.89
C VAL A 55 8.76 13.68 -1.02
N MET A 56 7.75 12.89 -1.31
CA MET A 56 7.54 11.64 -0.58
C MET A 56 8.66 10.65 -0.91
N PRO A 57 9.35 10.11 0.11
CA PRO A 57 10.40 9.12 -0.15
C PRO A 57 9.88 7.89 -0.87
N GLY A 58 10.64 7.43 -1.87
CA GLY A 58 10.24 6.25 -2.65
C GLY A 58 10.06 5.01 -1.80
N VAL A 59 10.88 4.85 -0.74
CA VAL A 59 10.74 3.70 0.15
C VAL A 59 9.39 3.70 0.87
N LEU A 60 8.84 4.87 1.15
CA LEU A 60 7.53 4.95 1.78
C LEU A 60 6.41 4.69 0.78
N ILE A 61 6.61 4.99 -0.50
CA ILE A 61 5.65 4.62 -1.52
C ILE A 61 5.58 3.10 -1.64
N ILE A 62 6.72 2.44 -1.59
CA ILE A 62 6.76 0.97 -1.61
C ILE A 62 6.09 0.41 -0.37
N GLU A 63 6.31 1.02 0.78
CA GLU A 63 5.64 0.60 2.01
C GLU A 63 4.12 0.76 1.90
N ALA A 64 3.67 1.88 1.33
CA ALA A 64 2.24 2.11 1.12
C ALA A 64 1.63 1.03 0.22
N LEU A 65 2.36 0.62 -0.82
CA LEU A 65 1.94 -0.46 -1.70
C LEU A 65 1.88 -1.78 -0.95
N ALA A 66 2.86 -2.05 -0.10
CA ALA A 66 2.87 -3.27 0.70
C ALA A 66 1.68 -3.32 1.67
N GLN A 67 1.36 -2.19 2.30
CA GLN A 67 0.20 -2.11 3.19
C GLN A 67 -1.10 -2.34 2.44
N THR A 68 -1.22 -1.75 1.26
CA THR A 68 -2.39 -1.93 0.41
C THR A 68 -2.55 -3.40 0.03
N GLY A 69 -1.45 -4.04 -0.36
CA GLY A 69 -1.46 -5.46 -0.66
C GLY A 69 -1.82 -6.31 0.55
N ALA A 70 -1.38 -5.91 1.74
CA ALA A 70 -1.72 -6.62 2.97
C ALA A 70 -3.23 -6.57 3.24
N VAL A 71 -3.85 -5.43 2.96
CA VAL A 71 -5.31 -5.33 3.09
C VAL A 71 -5.98 -6.36 2.18
N CYS A 72 -5.52 -6.48 0.95
CA CYS A 72 -6.07 -7.42 -0.02
C CYS A 72 -5.89 -8.87 0.46
N ALA A 73 -4.69 -9.20 0.91
CA ALA A 73 -4.38 -10.56 1.35
C ALA A 73 -5.18 -10.96 2.59
N LEU A 74 -5.24 -10.07 3.57
CA LEU A 74 -5.90 -10.38 4.83
C LEU A 74 -7.41 -10.33 4.74
N SER A 75 -7.94 -9.78 3.66
CA SER A 75 -9.39 -9.78 3.42
C SER A 75 -9.86 -11.11 2.84
N ALA A 76 -8.95 -11.93 2.31
CA ALA A 76 -9.32 -13.24 1.81
C ALA A 76 -9.52 -14.19 2.98
N ASP A 77 -10.57 -15.02 2.91
CA ASP A 77 -10.94 -15.91 4.03
C ASP A 77 -9.80 -16.81 4.47
N GLU A 78 -9.02 -17.31 3.54
CA GLU A 78 -7.93 -18.24 3.85
C GLU A 78 -6.79 -17.60 4.63
N TYR A 79 -6.70 -16.26 4.63
CA TYR A 79 -5.64 -15.55 5.35
C TYR A 79 -6.16 -14.68 6.47
N LYS A 80 -7.45 -14.70 6.70
CA LYS A 80 -8.07 -13.83 7.69
C LYS A 80 -7.53 -14.12 9.08
N GLY A 81 -7.09 -13.08 9.77
CA GLY A 81 -6.55 -13.24 11.12
C GLY A 81 -5.08 -13.64 11.17
N LYS A 82 -4.43 -13.82 10.04
CA LYS A 82 -3.01 -14.15 9.98
C LYS A 82 -2.20 -12.91 9.66
N ILE A 83 -0.93 -12.93 10.07
CA ILE A 83 -0.03 -11.86 9.69
C ILE A 83 0.25 -11.99 8.22
N ALA A 84 0.04 -10.92 7.49
CA ALA A 84 0.27 -10.93 6.06
C ALA A 84 1.76 -10.89 5.76
N PHE A 85 2.20 -11.86 5.03
CA PHE A 85 3.54 -11.90 4.49
C PHE A 85 3.39 -11.69 3.01
N LEU A 86 3.62 -10.48 2.56
CA LEU A 86 3.60 -10.23 1.14
C LEU A 86 4.97 -10.60 0.59
N GLY A 87 5.00 -11.59 -0.25
CA GLY A 87 6.20 -11.97 -0.94
C GLY A 87 6.66 -10.94 -1.93
N GLY A 88 5.79 -10.01 -2.29
CA GLY A 88 6.15 -8.93 -3.18
C GLY A 88 4.96 -8.21 -3.72
N VAL A 89 5.24 -7.04 -4.27
CA VAL A 89 4.29 -6.26 -5.02
C VAL A 89 4.43 -6.66 -6.47
N ASN A 90 3.37 -7.17 -7.05
CA ASN A 90 3.41 -7.64 -8.41
C ASN A 90 3.58 -6.49 -9.39
N LYS A 91 2.96 -5.36 -9.09
CA LYS A 91 2.96 -4.24 -10.00
C LYS A 91 2.85 -2.96 -9.22
N ALA A 92 3.83 -2.11 -9.37
CA ALA A 92 3.82 -0.80 -8.76
C ALA A 92 4.10 0.23 -9.85
N LYS A 93 3.27 1.25 -9.92
CA LYS A 93 3.45 2.32 -10.87
C LYS A 93 3.35 3.66 -10.18
N PHE A 94 4.34 4.49 -10.40
CA PHE A 94 4.23 5.89 -10.06
C PHE A 94 5.14 6.66 -11.00
N ARG A 95 4.75 7.87 -11.30
CA ARG A 95 5.49 8.72 -12.22
C ARG A 95 5.96 9.96 -11.51
N GLY A 96 7.23 10.28 -11.74
CA GLY A 96 7.79 11.49 -11.21
C GLY A 96 7.71 11.56 -9.69
N LYS A 97 7.72 12.76 -9.20
CA LYS A 97 7.74 13.04 -7.77
C LYS A 97 6.33 13.00 -7.21
N VAL A 98 6.21 12.50 -6.00
CA VAL A 98 4.97 12.59 -5.24
C VAL A 98 5.15 13.70 -4.22
N VAL A 99 4.30 14.69 -4.27
CA VAL A 99 4.44 15.91 -3.48
C VAL A 99 3.16 16.19 -2.69
N PRO A 100 3.25 17.05 -1.66
CA PRO A 100 2.03 17.40 -0.90
C PRO A 100 0.94 17.94 -1.83
N GLY A 101 -0.27 17.49 -1.60
CA GLY A 101 -1.41 17.81 -2.44
C GLY A 101 -1.80 16.71 -3.40
N ASP A 102 -0.91 15.76 -3.63
CA ASP A 102 -1.20 14.62 -4.50
C ASP A 102 -2.09 13.60 -3.82
N VAL A 103 -2.87 12.91 -4.63
CA VAL A 103 -3.59 11.71 -4.19
C VAL A 103 -2.93 10.55 -4.92
N LEU A 104 -2.22 9.73 -4.17
CA LEU A 104 -1.43 8.64 -4.73
C LEU A 104 -2.32 7.42 -4.92
N THR A 105 -2.35 6.88 -6.13
CA THR A 105 -3.08 5.67 -6.44
C THR A 105 -2.17 4.47 -6.24
N LEU A 106 -2.62 3.52 -5.43
CA LEU A 106 -1.84 2.35 -5.03
C LEU A 106 -2.50 1.10 -5.61
N GLU A 107 -1.96 0.63 -6.71
CA GLU A 107 -2.48 -0.57 -7.37
C GLU A 107 -1.58 -1.76 -7.10
N VAL A 108 -2.17 -2.85 -6.62
CA VAL A 108 -1.43 -4.06 -6.30
C VAL A 108 -2.18 -5.26 -6.88
N GLU A 109 -1.45 -6.12 -7.56
CA GLU A 109 -1.96 -7.41 -7.99
C GLU A 109 -1.22 -8.50 -7.22
N MET A 110 -1.99 -9.41 -6.66
CA MET A 110 -1.39 -10.52 -5.89
C MET A 110 -1.06 -11.64 -6.84
N ILE A 111 0.15 -12.20 -6.71
CA ILE A 111 0.56 -13.35 -7.48
C ILE A 111 0.36 -14.59 -6.66
N LYS A 112 -0.40 -15.53 -7.20
CA LYS A 112 -0.56 -16.81 -6.56
C LYS A 112 0.60 -17.69 -6.92
N VAL A 113 1.31 -18.15 -5.90
CA VAL A 113 2.43 -19.06 -6.10
C VAL A 113 2.00 -20.44 -5.64
N LYS A 114 2.21 -21.42 -6.49
CA LYS A 114 1.92 -22.81 -6.15
C LYS A 114 3.05 -23.37 -5.31
N GLY A 115 2.68 -24.20 -4.35
CA GLY A 115 3.64 -24.87 -3.51
C GLY A 115 3.91 -24.13 -2.21
N PRO A 116 4.94 -24.52 -1.48
CA PRO A 116 5.19 -24.00 -0.14
C PRO A 116 5.83 -22.61 -0.12
N VAL A 117 6.29 -22.15 -1.25
CA VAL A 117 6.91 -20.84 -1.34
C VAL A 117 5.81 -19.79 -1.42
N GLY A 118 5.99 -18.71 -0.73
CA GLY A 118 5.00 -17.64 -0.75
C GLY A 118 4.92 -16.92 -2.08
N VAL A 119 4.28 -15.77 -2.06
CA VAL A 119 4.08 -14.96 -3.26
C VAL A 119 5.44 -14.55 -3.82
N ARG A 120 5.57 -14.72 -5.12
CA ARG A 120 6.79 -14.31 -5.80
C ARG A 120 6.64 -12.91 -6.36
N SER A 121 7.65 -12.12 -6.14
CA SER A 121 7.67 -10.78 -6.66
C SER A 121 7.98 -10.77 -8.16
N GLU A 122 7.27 -9.96 -8.91
CA GLU A 122 7.60 -9.71 -10.29
C GLU A 122 8.48 -8.48 -10.38
N GLU A 123 9.10 -8.30 -11.52
CA GLU A 123 9.87 -7.11 -11.77
C GLU A 123 8.95 -5.91 -11.85
N HIS A 124 9.30 -4.86 -11.18
CA HIS A 124 8.46 -3.67 -11.14
C HIS A 124 9.12 -2.53 -11.85
N THR A 125 8.32 -1.83 -12.60
CA THR A 125 8.77 -0.59 -13.18
C THR A 125 8.05 0.54 -12.50
N SER A 126 8.78 1.50 -12.17
CA SER A 126 8.19 2.69 -11.59
C SER A 126 8.20 3.82 -12.60
#